data_86ac728ed969c6e122228bbc5204c4e0
#
_entry.id   86ac728ed969c6e122228bbc5204c4e0
#
_cell.length_a   1.000
_cell.length_b   1.000
_cell.length_c   1.000
_cell.angle_alpha   90.00
_cell.angle_beta   90.00
_cell.angle_gamma   90.00
#
_symmetry.space_group_name_H-M   'P 1'
#
loop_
_entity.id
_entity.type
_entity.pdbx_description
1 polymer ?
#
loop_
_entity_poly.entity_id
_entity_poly.type
_entity_poly.pdbx_seq_one_letter_code
_entity_poly.pdbx_strand_id
1 'polypeptide(L)'
;YAQGGLESIVKNGYEWLYRCPKPTFWRALTDNDRGSKFHIKSGSWMAADTFIDCQNVEVIMDGEMQKQYAPDNNIYEGDVSADEIIVKFTYKTISNPSATVLVSYTVTGNGKIRVDVEYHGVKGLPELPVFGMRFIMPTLADSYMYEGLSGETYPDRKAGAVKGVYQVSD
;
A
#
# COMPACT_ATOMS: atom_id res chain seq x y z
N TYR A 1 -7.17 -2.14 13.49
CA TYR A 1 -7.63 -3.40 12.87
C TYR A 1 -9.06 -3.31 12.30
N ALA A 2 -9.92 -2.47 12.88
CA ALA A 2 -11.32 -2.34 12.45
C ALA A 2 -11.48 -1.97 10.96
N GLN A 3 -10.53 -1.23 10.40
CA GLN A 3 -10.52 -0.87 8.98
C GLN A 3 -9.71 -1.84 8.10
N GLY A 4 -9.18 -2.91 8.70
CA GLY A 4 -8.37 -3.90 7.98
C GLY A 4 -7.09 -3.33 7.39
N GLY A 5 -6.37 -2.49 8.13
CA GLY A 5 -5.12 -1.89 7.67
C GLY A 5 -4.39 -1.13 8.77
N LEU A 6 -3.27 -0.50 8.41
CA LEU A 6 -2.49 0.34 9.31
C LEU A 6 -3.24 1.66 9.57
N GLU A 7 -3.67 1.89 10.80
CA GLU A 7 -4.54 3.02 11.14
C GLU A 7 -3.78 4.28 11.53
N SER A 8 -2.59 4.13 12.12
CA SER A 8 -1.83 5.24 12.69
C SER A 8 -0.33 5.03 12.58
N ILE A 9 0.39 6.09 12.25
CA ILE A 9 1.84 6.20 12.35
C ILE A 9 2.13 7.51 13.09
N VAL A 10 2.47 7.42 14.37
CA VAL A 10 2.83 8.60 15.18
C VAL A 10 4.34 8.64 15.39
N LYS A 11 4.95 9.78 15.09
CA LYS A 11 6.36 10.06 15.39
C LYS A 11 6.48 11.48 15.98
N ASN A 12 7.11 11.59 17.13
CA ASN A 12 7.28 12.86 17.85
C ASN A 12 5.95 13.60 18.10
N GLY A 13 4.88 12.85 18.41
CA GLY A 13 3.55 13.41 18.65
C GLY A 13 2.77 13.84 17.41
N TYR A 14 3.34 13.66 16.21
CA TYR A 14 2.68 13.98 14.94
C TYR A 14 2.14 12.71 14.27
N GLU A 15 0.84 12.71 13.92
CA GLU A 15 0.19 11.65 13.15
C GLU A 15 0.46 11.86 11.66
N TRP A 16 1.01 10.83 11.01
CA TRP A 16 1.40 10.87 9.60
C TRP A 16 0.33 10.33 8.65
N LEU A 17 -0.71 9.70 9.18
CA LEU A 17 -1.76 9.13 8.36
C LEU A 17 -3.09 9.86 8.56
N TYR A 18 -3.70 10.29 7.49
CA TYR A 18 -5.09 10.77 7.50
C TYR A 18 -6.07 9.61 7.54
N ARG A 19 -5.71 8.50 6.88
CA ARG A 19 -6.47 7.25 6.85
C ARG A 19 -5.56 6.07 6.50
N CYS A 20 -6.06 4.84 6.70
CA CYS A 20 -5.36 3.61 6.35
C CYS A 20 -4.80 3.64 4.93
N PRO A 21 -3.50 3.42 4.73
CA PRO A 21 -2.93 3.18 3.41
C PRO A 21 -3.58 1.95 2.78
N LYS A 22 -3.83 2.03 1.47
CA LYS A 22 -4.43 0.91 0.73
C LYS A 22 -3.67 0.65 -0.58
N PRO A 23 -3.64 -0.60 -1.04
CA PRO A 23 -3.25 -0.90 -2.41
C PRO A 23 -4.12 -0.12 -3.39
N THR A 24 -3.55 0.38 -4.47
CA THR A 24 -4.30 1.11 -5.51
C THR A 24 -4.14 0.42 -6.85
N PHE A 25 -5.22 0.38 -7.63
CA PHE A 25 -5.35 -0.36 -8.88
C PHE A 25 -5.80 0.53 -10.04
N TRP A 26 -6.15 1.80 -9.77
CA TRP A 26 -6.69 2.71 -10.75
C TRP A 26 -5.91 4.02 -10.81
N ARG A 27 -5.76 4.57 -12.02
CA ARG A 27 -5.11 5.85 -12.30
C ARG A 27 -5.99 6.73 -13.19
N ALA A 28 -5.65 8.00 -13.30
CA ALA A 28 -6.26 8.87 -14.28
C ALA A 28 -6.09 8.32 -15.70
N LEU A 29 -7.11 8.47 -16.52
CA LEU A 29 -7.12 7.99 -17.90
C LEU A 29 -6.40 8.97 -18.81
N THR A 30 -5.58 8.43 -19.69
CA THR A 30 -5.01 9.17 -20.83
C THR A 30 -6.00 9.21 -21.99
N ASP A 31 -5.74 10.03 -23.01
CA ASP A 31 -6.56 10.06 -24.23
C ASP A 31 -6.47 8.73 -25.00
N ASN A 32 -5.30 8.09 -24.98
CA ASN A 32 -5.13 6.77 -25.57
C ASN A 32 -5.98 5.71 -24.86
N ASP A 33 -6.09 5.78 -23.52
CA ASP A 33 -6.97 4.89 -22.75
C ASP A 33 -8.43 5.07 -23.15
N ARG A 34 -8.88 6.31 -23.36
CA ARG A 34 -10.24 6.62 -23.82
C ARG A 34 -10.47 6.11 -25.22
N GLY A 35 -9.54 6.36 -26.15
CA GLY A 35 -9.61 5.91 -27.53
C GLY A 35 -9.68 4.38 -27.66
N SER A 36 -8.91 3.65 -26.87
CA SER A 36 -8.88 2.18 -26.85
C SER A 36 -10.02 1.54 -26.03
N LYS A 37 -10.86 2.35 -25.36
CA LYS A 37 -11.89 1.93 -24.43
C LYS A 37 -11.35 1.12 -23.25
N PHE A 38 -10.10 1.41 -22.84
CA PHE A 38 -9.41 0.73 -21.75
C PHE A 38 -10.22 0.77 -20.43
N HIS A 39 -10.83 1.92 -20.11
CA HIS A 39 -11.66 2.11 -18.92
C HIS A 39 -12.89 1.18 -18.88
N ILE A 40 -13.42 0.76 -20.06
CA ILE A 40 -14.51 -0.20 -20.12
C ILE A 40 -13.97 -1.61 -19.88
N LYS A 41 -12.85 -1.96 -20.54
CA LYS A 41 -12.25 -3.29 -20.46
C LYS A 41 -11.70 -3.59 -19.06
N SER A 42 -11.13 -2.58 -18.40
CA SER A 42 -10.48 -2.69 -17.08
C SER A 42 -11.28 -2.05 -15.95
N GLY A 43 -12.55 -1.73 -16.18
CA GLY A 43 -13.40 -0.99 -15.24
C GLY A 43 -13.62 -1.68 -13.89
N SER A 44 -13.45 -3.00 -13.79
CA SER A 44 -13.52 -3.73 -12.52
C SER A 44 -12.46 -3.28 -11.49
N TRP A 45 -11.41 -2.60 -11.94
CA TRP A 45 -10.37 -2.07 -11.06
C TRP A 45 -10.68 -0.69 -10.48
N MET A 46 -11.68 0.02 -11.02
CA MET A 46 -11.95 1.42 -10.68
C MET A 46 -12.25 1.66 -9.19
N ALA A 47 -12.88 0.70 -8.51
CA ALA A 47 -13.22 0.79 -7.10
C ALA A 47 -12.60 -0.34 -6.26
N ALA A 48 -11.63 -1.06 -6.82
CA ALA A 48 -11.06 -2.23 -6.17
C ALA A 48 -10.29 -1.90 -4.89
N ASP A 49 -9.75 -0.69 -4.77
CA ASP A 49 -9.10 -0.19 -3.56
C ASP A 49 -10.11 0.22 -2.46
N THR A 50 -11.28 0.70 -2.85
CA THR A 50 -12.31 1.15 -1.91
C THR A 50 -12.94 -0.01 -1.16
N PHE A 51 -13.19 -1.11 -1.86
CA PHE A 51 -13.89 -2.28 -1.33
C PHE A 51 -12.97 -3.49 -1.13
N ILE A 52 -11.66 -3.26 -1.07
CA ILE A 52 -10.70 -4.34 -0.77
C ILE A 52 -10.99 -4.93 0.60
N ASP A 53 -11.03 -6.25 0.68
CA ASP A 53 -11.42 -6.97 1.89
C ASP A 53 -10.20 -7.58 2.60
N CYS A 54 -10.01 -7.25 3.87
CA CYS A 54 -8.94 -7.79 4.69
C CYS A 54 -9.34 -9.17 5.24
N GLN A 55 -8.67 -10.20 4.76
CA GLN A 55 -8.95 -11.60 5.13
C GLN A 55 -8.16 -12.05 6.35
N ASN A 56 -6.96 -11.52 6.54
CA ASN A 56 -6.09 -11.96 7.61
C ASN A 56 -5.11 -10.87 8.03
N VAL A 57 -4.76 -10.87 9.31
CA VAL A 57 -3.72 -10.04 9.91
C VAL A 57 -2.79 -10.93 10.72
N GLU A 58 -1.49 -10.81 10.49
CA GLU A 58 -0.46 -11.52 11.23
C GLU A 58 0.51 -10.52 11.84
N VAL A 59 0.93 -10.74 13.07
CA VAL A 59 1.96 -9.94 13.74
C VAL A 59 3.11 -10.85 14.14
N ILE A 60 4.32 -10.46 13.75
CA ILE A 60 5.56 -11.17 14.06
C ILE A 60 6.45 -10.19 14.81
N MET A 61 6.96 -10.59 15.97
CA MET A 61 7.87 -9.82 16.81
C MET A 61 9.17 -10.61 16.97
N ASP A 62 10.28 -10.01 16.53
CA ASP A 62 11.62 -10.64 16.56
C ASP A 62 11.64 -12.06 16.00
N GLY A 63 10.89 -12.29 14.91
CA GLY A 63 10.78 -13.57 14.22
C GLY A 63 9.74 -14.52 14.78
N GLU A 64 9.07 -14.19 15.88
CA GLU A 64 8.04 -15.04 16.50
C GLU A 64 6.63 -14.55 16.19
N MET A 65 5.78 -15.46 15.67
CA MET A 65 4.38 -15.18 15.40
C MET A 65 3.60 -14.98 16.69
N GLN A 66 2.90 -13.86 16.79
CA GLN A 66 2.06 -13.55 17.93
C GLN A 66 0.67 -14.15 17.76
N LYS A 67 0.24 -14.96 18.74
CA LYS A 67 -1.11 -15.58 18.74
C LYS A 67 -2.21 -14.58 19.08
N GLN A 68 -1.89 -13.64 19.98
CA GLN A 68 -2.79 -12.58 20.40
C GLN A 68 -2.00 -11.27 20.41
N TYR A 69 -2.28 -10.40 19.48
CA TYR A 69 -1.55 -9.14 19.27
C TYR A 69 -2.37 -7.90 19.66
N ALA A 70 -3.65 -8.09 20.01
CA ALA A 70 -4.52 -7.07 20.55
C ALA A 70 -5.45 -7.69 21.60
N PRO A 71 -5.53 -7.14 22.80
CA PRO A 71 -6.46 -7.59 23.83
C PRO A 71 -7.90 -7.23 23.45
N ASP A 72 -8.88 -8.05 23.82
CA ASP A 72 -10.30 -7.85 23.52
C ASP A 72 -10.86 -6.54 24.09
N ASN A 73 -10.29 -6.06 25.18
CA ASN A 73 -10.71 -4.82 25.87
C ASN A 73 -9.94 -3.58 25.43
N ASN A 74 -9.02 -3.69 24.46
CA ASN A 74 -8.10 -2.62 24.04
C ASN A 74 -7.23 -2.03 25.16
N ILE A 75 -7.08 -2.72 26.27
CA ILE A 75 -6.19 -2.33 27.37
C ILE A 75 -4.88 -3.11 27.18
N TYR A 76 -3.81 -2.37 26.94
CA TYR A 76 -2.47 -2.93 26.80
C TYR A 76 -1.75 -2.85 28.14
N GLU A 77 -1.39 -4.00 28.70
CA GLU A 77 -0.67 -4.09 29.96
C GLU A 77 0.77 -4.53 29.70
N GLY A 78 1.69 -3.85 30.35
CA GLY A 78 3.12 -4.17 30.33
C GLY A 78 3.90 -3.51 29.20
N ASP A 79 5.21 -3.41 29.42
CA ASP A 79 6.18 -2.90 28.45
C ASP A 79 6.61 -4.07 27.55
N VAL A 80 6.04 -4.13 26.36
CA VAL A 80 6.49 -5.04 25.31
C VAL A 80 7.43 -4.28 24.40
N SER A 81 8.66 -4.75 24.26
CA SER A 81 9.64 -4.18 23.34
C SER A 81 10.13 -5.25 22.35
N ALA A 82 10.42 -4.84 21.14
CA ALA A 82 10.98 -5.68 20.09
C ALA A 82 11.95 -4.86 19.24
N ASP A 83 12.97 -5.50 18.70
CA ASP A 83 13.90 -4.87 17.77
C ASP A 83 13.24 -4.70 16.39
N GLU A 84 12.38 -5.66 16.02
CA GLU A 84 11.63 -5.67 14.78
C GLU A 84 10.20 -6.15 14.99
N ILE A 85 9.25 -5.43 14.42
CA ILE A 85 7.85 -5.85 14.35
C ILE A 85 7.42 -5.87 12.88
N ILE A 86 6.83 -7.00 12.45
CA ILE A 86 6.24 -7.14 11.12
C ILE A 86 4.73 -7.33 11.28
N VAL A 87 3.96 -6.47 10.61
CA VAL A 87 2.50 -6.63 10.51
C VAL A 87 2.17 -6.93 9.06
N LYS A 88 1.52 -8.09 8.83
CA LYS A 88 1.13 -8.55 7.49
C LYS A 88 -0.38 -8.55 7.37
N PHE A 89 -0.85 -7.95 6.29
CA PHE A 89 -2.26 -7.95 5.89
C PHE A 89 -2.42 -8.77 4.62
N THR A 90 -3.42 -9.64 4.61
CA THR A 90 -3.83 -10.38 3.40
C THR A 90 -5.17 -9.84 2.94
N TYR A 91 -5.21 -9.30 1.74
CA TYR A 91 -6.41 -8.74 1.15
C TYR A 91 -6.91 -9.55 -0.03
N LYS A 92 -8.22 -9.49 -0.24
CA LYS A 92 -8.88 -9.92 -1.47
C LYS A 92 -9.50 -8.73 -2.19
N THR A 93 -9.31 -8.69 -3.51
CA THR A 93 -9.98 -7.70 -4.37
C THR A 93 -11.41 -8.11 -4.65
N ILE A 94 -12.28 -7.14 -4.92
CA ILE A 94 -13.67 -7.37 -5.35
C ILE A 94 -13.78 -7.75 -6.83
N SER A 95 -12.67 -7.81 -7.55
CA SER A 95 -12.65 -8.24 -8.95
C SER A 95 -13.15 -9.68 -9.10
N ASN A 96 -13.64 -10.03 -10.26
CA ASN A 96 -14.05 -11.41 -10.57
C ASN A 96 -13.24 -11.91 -11.78
N PRO A 97 -12.38 -12.94 -11.58
CA PRO A 97 -12.05 -13.61 -10.33
C PRO A 97 -11.31 -12.67 -9.33
N SER A 98 -11.37 -12.98 -8.02
CA SER A 98 -10.64 -12.21 -7.00
C SER A 98 -9.14 -12.45 -7.07
N ALA A 99 -8.37 -11.37 -6.94
CA ALA A 99 -6.92 -11.43 -6.72
C ALA A 99 -6.57 -11.29 -5.22
N THR A 100 -5.39 -11.73 -4.86
CA THR A 100 -4.86 -11.58 -3.50
C THR A 100 -3.77 -10.51 -3.50
N VAL A 101 -3.75 -9.67 -2.45
CA VAL A 101 -2.69 -8.70 -2.21
C VAL A 101 -2.16 -8.89 -0.81
N LEU A 102 -0.84 -9.01 -0.71
CA LEU A 102 -0.14 -9.06 0.57
C LEU A 102 0.52 -7.71 0.81
N VAL A 103 0.33 -7.17 2.01
CA VAL A 103 0.98 -5.93 2.45
C VAL A 103 1.67 -6.19 3.77
N SER A 104 2.96 -5.97 3.83
CA SER A 104 3.75 -6.14 5.05
C SER A 104 4.40 -4.81 5.44
N TYR A 105 4.25 -4.45 6.71
CA TYR A 105 4.94 -3.32 7.32
C TYR A 105 5.98 -3.87 8.29
N THR A 106 7.26 -3.67 7.99
CA THR A 106 8.37 -4.01 8.88
C THR A 106 8.85 -2.74 9.57
N VAL A 107 8.67 -2.68 10.88
CA VAL A 107 9.08 -1.56 11.73
C VAL A 107 10.28 -1.98 12.55
N THR A 108 11.35 -1.18 12.49
CA THR A 108 12.58 -1.44 13.25
C THR A 108 12.81 -0.37 14.31
N GLY A 109 13.54 -0.70 15.37
CA GLY A 109 13.80 0.18 16.52
C GLY A 109 14.46 1.52 16.18
N ASN A 110 15.06 1.66 14.99
CA ASN A 110 15.63 2.92 14.49
C ASN A 110 14.57 3.85 13.84
N GLY A 111 13.28 3.47 13.87
CA GLY A 111 12.17 4.25 13.35
C GLY A 111 12.00 4.19 11.82
N LYS A 112 12.62 3.23 11.16
CA LYS A 112 12.37 2.95 9.73
C LYS A 112 11.17 2.03 9.58
N ILE A 113 10.37 2.30 8.56
CA ILE A 113 9.26 1.44 8.15
C ILE A 113 9.53 1.01 6.71
N ARG A 114 9.66 -0.30 6.50
CA ARG A 114 9.68 -0.90 5.17
C ARG A 114 8.29 -1.39 4.85
N VAL A 115 7.83 -1.10 3.63
CA VAL A 115 6.53 -1.53 3.14
C VAL A 115 6.74 -2.42 1.92
N ASP A 116 6.39 -3.68 2.05
CA ASP A 116 6.41 -4.65 0.95
C ASP A 116 4.98 -4.92 0.50
N VAL A 117 4.73 -4.80 -0.81
CA VAL A 117 3.41 -5.00 -1.39
C VAL A 117 3.51 -5.98 -2.54
N GLU A 118 2.77 -7.07 -2.46
CA GLU A 118 2.81 -8.16 -3.43
C GLU A 118 1.41 -8.43 -3.99
N TYR A 119 1.29 -8.40 -5.31
CA TYR A 119 0.04 -8.66 -6.02
C TYR A 119 0.07 -10.04 -6.66
N HIS A 120 -0.86 -10.89 -6.28
CA HIS A 120 -1.08 -12.22 -6.85
C HIS A 120 -2.29 -12.20 -7.78
N GLY A 121 -2.04 -11.90 -9.05
CA GLY A 121 -3.05 -11.94 -10.09
C GLY A 121 -3.48 -13.36 -10.43
N VAL A 122 -4.69 -13.49 -10.97
CA VAL A 122 -5.23 -14.75 -11.44
C VAL A 122 -5.63 -14.65 -12.92
N LYS A 123 -5.62 -15.78 -13.61
CA LYS A 123 -6.03 -15.84 -15.02
C LYS A 123 -7.49 -15.40 -15.17
N GLY A 124 -7.77 -14.59 -16.19
CA GLY A 124 -9.11 -14.09 -16.50
C GLY A 124 -9.39 -12.68 -15.97
N LEU A 125 -8.47 -12.10 -15.20
CA LEU A 125 -8.55 -10.68 -14.85
C LEU A 125 -8.25 -9.79 -16.06
N PRO A 126 -8.92 -8.63 -16.19
CA PRO A 126 -8.56 -7.63 -17.18
C PRO A 126 -7.19 -7.01 -16.86
N GLU A 127 -6.63 -6.34 -17.85
CA GLU A 127 -5.36 -5.61 -17.69
C GLU A 127 -5.42 -4.66 -16.50
N LEU A 128 -4.37 -4.71 -15.66
CA LEU A 128 -4.25 -3.88 -14.46
C LEU A 128 -3.72 -2.49 -14.84
N PRO A 129 -4.50 -1.41 -14.58
CA PRO A 129 -4.09 -0.05 -14.99
C PRO A 129 -2.85 0.48 -14.26
N VAL A 130 -2.74 0.14 -12.99
CA VAL A 130 -1.61 0.50 -12.13
C VAL A 130 -1.62 -0.42 -10.90
N PHE A 131 -0.46 -0.61 -10.32
CA PHE A 131 -0.34 -1.22 -9.00
C PHE A 131 0.63 -0.41 -8.13
N GLY A 132 0.23 -0.13 -6.90
CA GLY A 132 1.03 0.60 -5.95
C GLY A 132 0.35 0.70 -4.59
N MET A 133 0.95 1.47 -3.70
CA MET A 133 0.43 1.74 -2.36
C MET A 133 0.11 3.23 -2.25
N ARG A 134 -1.09 3.56 -1.74
CA ARG A 134 -1.53 4.95 -1.54
C ARG A 134 -1.48 5.30 -0.06
N PHE A 135 -0.68 6.31 0.26
CA PHE A 135 -0.63 6.96 1.56
C PHE A 135 -1.27 8.34 1.44
N ILE A 136 -2.13 8.70 2.39
CA ILE A 136 -2.74 10.03 2.45
C ILE A 136 -2.32 10.66 3.77
N MET A 137 -1.64 11.79 3.66
CA MET A 137 -1.12 12.56 4.78
C MET A 137 -2.14 13.59 5.24
N PRO A 138 -2.18 13.96 6.54
CA PRO A 138 -3.13 14.95 7.07
C PRO A 138 -2.83 16.38 6.62
N THR A 139 -1.59 16.66 6.23
CA THR A 139 -1.13 17.98 5.81
C THR A 139 -0.57 17.90 4.38
N LEU A 140 -0.83 18.91 3.57
CA LEU A 140 -0.20 19.07 2.27
C LEU A 140 1.32 19.23 2.47
N ALA A 141 2.09 18.55 1.66
CA ALA A 141 3.53 18.71 1.60
C ALA A 141 3.86 19.73 0.50
N ASP A 142 4.75 20.66 0.77
CA ASP A 142 5.23 21.62 -0.22
C ASP A 142 6.15 20.97 -1.25
N SER A 143 6.80 19.89 -0.85
CA SER A 143 7.67 19.09 -1.73
C SER A 143 7.91 17.70 -1.14
N TYR A 144 8.36 16.80 -1.99
CA TYR A 144 8.90 15.52 -1.55
C TYR A 144 10.09 15.09 -2.41
N MET A 145 10.91 14.26 -1.83
CA MET A 145 12.08 13.68 -2.49
C MET A 145 11.98 12.14 -2.43
N TYR A 146 12.34 11.50 -3.53
CA TYR A 146 12.37 10.04 -3.59
C TYR A 146 13.57 9.55 -4.38
N GLU A 147 14.05 8.37 -4.04
CA GLU A 147 15.02 7.62 -4.83
C GLU A 147 14.31 6.49 -5.58
N GLY A 148 14.51 6.43 -6.88
CA GLY A 148 13.87 5.39 -7.69
C GLY A 148 14.15 5.52 -9.17
N LEU A 149 13.45 4.71 -9.97
CA LEU A 149 13.44 4.79 -11.43
C LEU A 149 12.41 5.83 -11.86
N SER A 150 12.83 6.92 -12.48
CA SER A 150 11.97 8.00 -12.96
C SER A 150 12.62 8.75 -14.13
N GLY A 151 12.06 9.91 -14.48
CA GLY A 151 12.46 10.73 -15.62
C GLY A 151 11.57 10.52 -16.82
N GLU A 152 12.11 10.70 -18.03
CA GLU A 152 11.39 10.47 -19.28
C GLU A 152 11.10 8.98 -19.46
N THR A 153 9.83 8.58 -19.39
CA THR A 153 9.44 7.17 -19.42
C THR A 153 8.60 6.79 -20.63
N TYR A 154 8.32 7.75 -21.52
CA TYR A 154 7.59 7.51 -22.77
C TYR A 154 8.54 7.12 -23.90
N PRO A 155 8.18 6.24 -24.85
CA PRO A 155 6.92 5.47 -24.95
C PRO A 155 6.91 4.18 -24.12
N ASP A 156 8.05 3.72 -23.66
CA ASP A 156 8.19 2.52 -22.81
C ASP A 156 8.60 2.97 -21.40
N ARG A 157 7.74 2.71 -20.44
CA ARG A 157 7.90 3.14 -19.04
C ARG A 157 9.16 2.62 -18.34
N LYS A 158 9.89 1.68 -18.94
CA LYS A 158 11.16 1.16 -18.41
C LYS A 158 12.37 1.64 -19.20
N ALA A 159 12.24 1.77 -20.51
CA ALA A 159 13.38 2.03 -21.38
C ALA A 159 14.03 3.40 -21.16
N GLY A 160 13.24 4.43 -20.83
CA GLY A 160 13.73 5.78 -20.56
C GLY A 160 13.99 6.10 -19.09
N ALA A 161 13.59 5.21 -18.16
CA ALA A 161 13.69 5.48 -16.74
C ALA A 161 15.13 5.35 -16.23
N VAL A 162 15.57 6.33 -15.45
CA VAL A 162 16.92 6.38 -14.85
C VAL A 162 16.80 6.27 -13.33
N LYS A 163 17.65 5.46 -12.73
CA LYS A 163 17.76 5.41 -11.27
C LYS A 163 18.43 6.69 -10.76
N GLY A 164 17.78 7.39 -9.85
CA GLY A 164 18.27 8.64 -9.29
C GLY A 164 17.45 9.11 -8.10
N VAL A 165 17.87 10.24 -7.55
CA VAL A 165 17.14 10.99 -6.52
C VAL A 165 16.38 12.11 -7.23
N TYR A 166 15.09 12.16 -7.02
CA TYR A 166 14.19 13.13 -7.65
C TYR A 166 13.47 13.94 -6.59
N GLN A 167 13.36 15.24 -6.86
CA GLN A 167 12.59 16.14 -6.02
C GLN A 167 11.38 16.64 -6.82
N VAL A 168 10.23 16.62 -6.18
CA VAL A 168 8.99 17.19 -6.71
C VAL A 168 8.56 18.31 -5.78
N SER A 169 8.33 19.49 -6.34
CA SER A 169 7.76 20.65 -5.65
C SER A 169 6.50 21.08 -6.37
N ASP A 170 5.56 21.68 -5.63
CA ASP A 170 4.40 22.36 -6.19
C ASP A 170 4.81 23.64 -6.95
#